data_efee48d45bee4bd6458d21ed387589b3
#
_entry.id   efee48d45bee4bd6458d21ed387589b3
#
_cell.length_a   1.000
_cell.length_b   1.000
_cell.length_c   1.000
_cell.angle_alpha   90.00
_cell.angle_beta   90.00
_cell.angle_gamma   90.00
#
_symmetry.space_group_name_H-M   'P 1'
#
loop_
_entity.id
_entity.type
_entity.pdbx_description
1 polymer ?
#
loop_
_entity_poly.entity_id
_entity_poly.type
_entity_poly.pdbx_seq_one_letter_code
_entity_poly.pdbx_strand_id
1 'polypeptide(L)'
;FFGEDAKNKINLMNYLPEDKWLEIKKVGLLLPFLAEKLGGHKPDQIELEETLRIAGNYSVPTTLRTGIEGALVLQPLVAYATPELINEVLPLIFEGEGGGLGITEPETSGSAIAREMQSYYEVLDDNTIHVNAVKYWQGNSTSDFLLVAAKERKNGKLSKIINLIFVPKQYISCETIVSEGLKAVRYAVNSIDADMPKRYLIELSSHGGN
;
A
#
# COMPACT_ATOMS: atom_id res chain seq x y z
N PHE A 1 16.50 18.53 2.84
CA PHE A 1 15.52 18.35 1.77
C PHE A 1 14.49 19.48 1.72
N PHE A 2 14.01 19.94 2.85
CA PHE A 2 12.98 20.96 2.91
C PHE A 2 13.48 22.15 3.74
N GLY A 3 13.86 23.25 3.10
CA GLY A 3 13.99 24.53 3.79
C GLY A 3 12.63 24.98 4.34
N GLU A 4 12.60 25.95 5.26
CA GLU A 4 11.34 26.43 5.87
C GLU A 4 10.29 26.85 4.85
N ASP A 5 10.69 27.45 3.73
CA ASP A 5 9.79 27.80 2.62
C ASP A 5 9.16 26.58 1.94
N ALA A 6 9.90 25.47 1.83
CA ALA A 6 9.38 24.25 1.24
C ALA A 6 8.39 23.53 2.17
N LYS A 7 8.60 23.58 3.50
CA LYS A 7 7.67 23.07 4.52
C LYS A 7 6.29 23.73 4.38
N ASN A 8 6.27 25.06 4.25
CA ASN A 8 5.03 25.80 4.06
C ASN A 8 4.38 25.50 2.70
N LYS A 9 5.17 25.34 1.64
CA LYS A 9 4.66 24.99 0.32
C LYS A 9 4.05 23.58 0.28
N ILE A 10 4.68 22.57 0.87
CA ILE A 10 4.15 21.19 0.92
C ILE A 10 2.85 21.13 1.71
N ASN A 11 2.74 21.88 2.81
CA ASN A 11 1.51 21.97 3.60
C ASN A 11 0.35 22.64 2.83
N LEU A 12 0.67 23.54 1.90
CA LEU A 12 -0.30 24.20 1.02
C LEU A 12 -0.60 23.40 -0.24
N MET A 13 0.30 22.49 -0.65
CA MET A 13 0.10 21.61 -1.80
C MET A 13 -0.85 20.47 -1.46
N ASN A 14 -1.66 20.09 -2.43
CA ASN A 14 -2.52 18.91 -2.33
C ASN A 14 -1.75 17.60 -2.62
N TYR A 15 -0.42 17.63 -2.72
CA TYR A 15 0.42 16.48 -3.03
C TYR A 15 1.88 16.72 -2.61
N LEU A 16 2.59 15.62 -2.36
CA LEU A 16 4.04 15.60 -2.31
C LEU A 16 4.55 15.40 -3.75
N PRO A 17 5.40 16.31 -4.29
CA PRO A 17 5.96 16.15 -5.62
C PRO A 17 6.70 14.82 -5.79
N GLU A 18 6.47 14.12 -6.90
CA GLU A 18 7.04 12.78 -7.12
C GLU A 18 8.57 12.79 -7.22
N ASP A 19 9.15 13.84 -7.82
CA ASP A 19 10.59 14.03 -7.85
C ASP A 19 11.20 14.12 -6.45
N LYS A 20 10.52 14.80 -5.53
CA LYS A 20 10.93 14.88 -4.12
C LYS A 20 10.76 13.56 -3.38
N TRP A 21 9.69 12.83 -3.68
CA TRP A 21 9.49 11.50 -3.13
C TRP A 21 10.58 10.53 -3.60
N LEU A 22 10.95 10.59 -4.88
CA LEU A 22 12.04 9.78 -5.42
C LEU A 22 13.40 10.12 -4.79
N GLU A 23 13.70 11.42 -4.53
CA GLU A 23 14.89 11.81 -3.78
C GLU A 23 14.92 11.21 -2.36
N ILE A 24 13.77 11.21 -1.67
CA ILE A 24 13.61 10.63 -0.34
C ILE A 24 13.84 9.10 -0.36
N LYS A 25 13.31 8.40 -1.36
CA LYS A 25 13.58 6.96 -1.54
C LYS A 25 15.08 6.68 -1.73
N LYS A 26 15.75 7.49 -2.56
CA LYS A 26 17.19 7.34 -2.84
C LYS A 26 18.09 7.50 -1.61
N VAL A 27 17.68 8.26 -0.60
CA VAL A 27 18.42 8.35 0.67
C VAL A 27 18.11 7.18 1.63
N GLY A 28 17.31 6.22 1.20
CA GLY A 28 17.11 4.97 1.93
C GLY A 28 16.03 5.00 3.00
N LEU A 29 15.08 5.94 2.95
CA LEU A 29 14.04 6.06 3.98
C LEU A 29 13.13 4.82 4.08
N LEU A 30 13.06 3.98 3.05
CA LEU A 30 12.31 2.71 3.07
C LEU A 30 13.15 1.50 3.52
N LEU A 31 14.50 1.62 3.57
CA LEU A 31 15.39 0.51 3.95
C LEU A 31 15.12 -0.06 5.35
N PRO A 32 14.68 0.73 6.36
CA PRO A 32 14.31 0.21 7.67
C PRO A 32 13.17 -0.81 7.66
N PHE A 33 12.36 -0.84 6.60
CA PHE A 33 11.23 -1.77 6.47
C PHE A 33 11.59 -3.07 5.74
N LEU A 34 12.84 -3.23 5.30
CA LEU A 34 13.34 -4.40 4.60
C LEU A 34 14.29 -5.21 5.45
N ALA A 35 14.25 -6.53 5.27
CA ALA A 35 15.29 -7.42 5.81
C ALA A 35 16.64 -7.18 5.11
N GLU A 36 17.75 -7.37 5.84
CA GLU A 36 19.12 -7.18 5.32
C GLU A 36 19.40 -7.99 4.04
N LYS A 37 18.89 -9.23 3.97
CA LYS A 37 19.02 -10.10 2.79
C LYS A 37 18.38 -9.53 1.51
N LEU A 38 17.52 -8.53 1.65
CA LEU A 38 16.87 -7.80 0.55
C LEU A 38 17.45 -6.40 0.35
N GLY A 39 18.63 -6.15 0.92
CA GLY A 39 19.29 -4.84 0.84
C GLY A 39 18.77 -3.82 1.86
N GLY A 40 17.98 -4.26 2.83
CA GLY A 40 17.46 -3.41 3.88
C GLY A 40 18.45 -3.12 4.99
N HIS A 41 18.03 -2.26 5.89
CA HIS A 41 18.70 -1.96 7.13
C HIS A 41 17.69 -2.22 8.26
N LYS A 42 17.94 -3.23 9.09
CA LYS A 42 17.07 -3.56 10.22
C LYS A 42 17.46 -2.71 11.45
N PRO A 43 16.92 -1.49 11.60
CA PRO A 43 17.15 -0.67 12.77
C PRO A 43 16.53 -1.33 14.00
N ASP A 44 16.95 -0.95 15.18
CA ASP A 44 16.12 -1.20 16.35
C ASP A 44 14.86 -0.31 16.31
N GLN A 45 13.89 -0.64 17.15
CA GLN A 45 12.62 0.08 17.16
C GLN A 45 12.79 1.57 17.54
N ILE A 46 13.73 1.88 18.41
CA ILE A 46 14.00 3.25 18.86
C ILE A 46 14.55 4.09 17.71
N GLU A 47 15.48 3.53 16.95
CA GLU A 47 16.06 4.19 15.77
C GLU A 47 15.00 4.47 14.69
N LEU A 48 14.10 3.52 14.45
CA LEU A 48 12.99 3.71 13.52
C LEU A 48 12.03 4.80 14.00
N GLU A 49 11.60 4.76 15.27
CA GLU A 49 10.69 5.74 15.85
C GLU A 49 11.31 7.14 15.83
N GLU A 50 12.59 7.27 16.16
CA GLU A 50 13.29 8.54 16.13
C GLU A 50 13.42 9.10 14.71
N THR A 51 13.70 8.25 13.74
CA THR A 51 13.72 8.61 12.31
C THR A 51 12.37 9.15 11.85
N LEU A 52 11.28 8.46 12.18
CA LEU A 52 9.92 8.89 11.83
C LEU A 52 9.52 10.17 12.57
N ARG A 53 9.95 10.32 13.83
CA ARG A 53 9.71 11.55 14.63
C ARG A 53 10.40 12.76 14.01
N ILE A 54 11.67 12.61 13.62
CA ILE A 54 12.44 13.66 12.93
C ILE A 54 11.76 14.02 11.60
N ALA A 55 11.44 13.01 10.79
CA ALA A 55 10.76 13.23 9.51
C ALA A 55 9.41 13.96 9.69
N GLY A 56 8.64 13.59 10.72
CA GLY A 56 7.34 14.18 11.05
C GLY A 56 7.42 15.66 11.44
N ASN A 57 8.50 16.10 12.07
CA ASN A 57 8.73 17.51 12.37
C ASN A 57 8.89 18.38 11.12
N TYR A 58 9.33 17.79 10.01
CA TYR A 58 9.51 18.50 8.75
C TYR A 58 8.31 18.34 7.80
N SER A 59 7.69 17.16 7.77
CA SER A 59 6.57 16.89 6.86
C SER A 59 5.76 15.67 7.29
N VAL A 60 4.61 15.89 7.93
CA VAL A 60 3.68 14.82 8.31
C VAL A 60 3.23 13.99 7.09
N PRO A 61 2.87 14.57 5.92
CA PRO A 61 2.52 13.77 4.75
C PRO A 61 3.66 12.85 4.28
N THR A 62 4.91 13.31 4.32
CA THR A 62 6.07 12.49 3.96
C THR A 62 6.23 11.30 4.90
N THR A 63 6.12 11.54 6.21
CA THR A 63 6.20 10.48 7.22
C THR A 63 5.08 9.45 7.05
N LEU A 64 3.85 9.90 6.82
CA LEU A 64 2.72 9.01 6.56
C LEU A 64 2.92 8.20 5.29
N ARG A 65 3.39 8.81 4.20
CA ARG A 65 3.69 8.10 2.96
C ARG A 65 4.79 7.05 3.18
N THR A 66 5.84 7.38 3.92
CA THR A 66 6.88 6.42 4.32
C THR A 66 6.32 5.24 5.10
N GLY A 67 5.45 5.51 6.08
CA GLY A 67 4.79 4.46 6.86
C GLY A 67 3.86 3.59 6.01
N ILE A 68 3.11 4.19 5.09
CA ILE A 68 2.23 3.44 4.17
C ILE A 68 3.07 2.55 3.25
N GLU A 69 4.05 3.09 2.55
CA GLU A 69 4.86 2.30 1.61
C GLU A 69 5.75 1.28 2.33
N GLY A 70 6.34 1.65 3.47
CA GLY A 70 7.21 0.76 4.23
C GLY A 70 6.45 -0.31 5.00
N ALA A 71 5.62 0.11 5.96
CA ALA A 71 4.99 -0.83 6.89
C ALA A 71 3.75 -1.52 6.31
N LEU A 72 2.94 -0.82 5.51
CA LEU A 72 1.66 -1.35 5.04
C LEU A 72 1.75 -2.00 3.65
N VAL A 73 2.78 -1.71 2.86
CA VAL A 73 2.98 -2.29 1.52
C VAL A 73 4.19 -3.21 1.50
N LEU A 74 5.37 -2.68 1.78
CA LEU A 74 6.63 -3.40 1.62
C LEU A 74 6.76 -4.57 2.59
N GLN A 75 6.47 -4.37 3.88
CA GLN A 75 6.55 -5.46 4.86
C GLN A 75 5.60 -6.62 4.57
N PRO A 76 4.28 -6.42 4.32
CA PRO A 76 3.41 -7.54 3.94
C PRO A 76 3.82 -8.21 2.63
N LEU A 77 4.25 -7.45 1.63
CA LEU A 77 4.73 -8.00 0.36
C LEU A 77 5.89 -8.96 0.60
N VAL A 78 6.91 -8.53 1.33
CA VAL A 78 8.12 -9.35 1.58
C VAL A 78 7.85 -10.52 2.51
N ALA A 79 6.89 -10.39 3.42
CA ALA A 79 6.55 -11.43 4.39
C ALA A 79 5.69 -12.54 3.81
N TYR A 80 4.79 -12.22 2.88
CA TYR A 80 3.73 -13.13 2.46
C TYR A 80 3.66 -13.40 0.95
N ALA A 81 4.23 -12.54 0.11
CA ALA A 81 4.21 -12.78 -1.34
C ALA A 81 5.18 -13.89 -1.75
N THR A 82 4.91 -14.48 -2.90
CA THR A 82 5.83 -15.45 -3.50
C THR A 82 7.15 -14.78 -3.90
N PRO A 83 8.28 -15.52 -3.92
CA PRO A 83 9.56 -14.97 -4.37
C PRO A 83 9.48 -14.36 -5.78
N GLU A 84 8.62 -14.92 -6.63
CA GLU A 84 8.37 -14.46 -7.98
C GLU A 84 7.77 -13.04 -7.99
N LEU A 85 6.72 -12.82 -7.19
CA LEU A 85 6.08 -11.52 -7.07
C LEU A 85 7.02 -10.50 -6.39
N ILE A 86 7.78 -10.90 -5.36
CA ILE A 86 8.77 -10.04 -4.71
C ILE A 86 9.81 -9.57 -5.73
N ASN A 87 10.35 -10.47 -6.55
CA ASN A 87 11.36 -10.16 -7.56
C ASN A 87 10.78 -9.27 -8.68
N GLU A 88 9.48 -9.34 -8.96
CA GLU A 88 8.81 -8.47 -9.93
C GLU A 88 8.61 -7.05 -9.36
N VAL A 89 8.17 -6.94 -8.11
CA VAL A 89 7.69 -5.67 -7.55
C VAL A 89 8.77 -4.87 -6.83
N LEU A 90 9.70 -5.52 -6.14
CA LEU A 90 10.70 -4.84 -5.34
C LEU A 90 11.60 -3.89 -6.14
N PRO A 91 12.09 -4.25 -7.36
CA PRO A 91 12.85 -3.32 -8.20
C PRO A 91 12.04 -2.07 -8.57
N LEU A 92 10.75 -2.21 -8.90
CA LEU A 92 9.88 -1.10 -9.27
C LEU A 92 9.78 -0.07 -8.13
N ILE A 93 9.64 -0.54 -6.89
CA ILE A 93 9.60 0.34 -5.71
C ILE A 93 10.91 1.12 -5.57
N PHE A 94 12.06 0.50 -5.79
CA PHE A 94 13.36 1.18 -5.73
C PHE A 94 13.60 2.12 -6.92
N GLU A 95 13.02 1.86 -8.07
CA GLU A 95 13.05 2.73 -9.25
C GLU A 95 12.12 3.93 -9.12
N GLY A 96 11.25 3.94 -8.13
CA GLY A 96 10.42 5.09 -7.79
C GLY A 96 8.93 4.84 -7.77
N GLU A 97 8.45 3.66 -8.20
CA GLU A 97 7.02 3.35 -8.10
C GLU A 97 6.56 3.34 -6.65
N GLY A 98 5.35 3.83 -6.44
CA GLY A 98 4.73 3.91 -5.13
C GLY A 98 3.58 2.94 -4.96
N GLY A 99 3.39 2.47 -3.73
CA GLY A 99 2.28 1.60 -3.36
C GLY A 99 1.39 2.16 -2.26
N GLY A 100 0.16 1.69 -2.22
CA GLY A 100 -0.80 1.95 -1.16
C GLY A 100 -1.46 0.66 -0.69
N LEU A 101 -2.18 0.73 0.45
CA LEU A 101 -2.93 -0.41 0.99
C LEU A 101 -4.42 -0.09 1.01
N GLY A 102 -5.22 -0.86 0.27
CA GLY A 102 -6.68 -0.75 0.22
C GLY A 102 -7.35 -1.77 1.15
N ILE A 103 -7.79 -1.35 2.33
CA ILE A 103 -8.55 -2.18 3.27
C ILE A 103 -9.97 -1.65 3.44
N THR A 104 -10.11 -0.38 3.80
CA THR A 104 -11.39 0.26 4.13
C THR A 104 -12.34 0.27 2.94
N GLU A 105 -13.62 0.02 3.20
CA GLU A 105 -14.68 0.03 2.20
C GLU A 105 -15.73 1.08 2.55
N PRO A 106 -16.51 1.56 1.59
CA PRO A 106 -17.71 2.36 1.87
C PRO A 106 -18.62 1.60 2.86
N GLU A 107 -19.25 2.32 3.76
CA GLU A 107 -20.25 1.78 4.69
C GLU A 107 -19.74 0.73 5.69
N THR A 108 -18.43 0.43 5.74
CA THR A 108 -17.85 -0.44 6.77
C THR A 108 -17.09 0.37 7.81
N SER A 109 -17.23 0.01 9.09
CA SER A 109 -16.42 0.60 10.15
C SER A 109 -15.05 -0.10 10.26
N GLY A 110 -14.02 0.65 10.70
CA GLY A 110 -12.68 0.09 10.88
C GLY A 110 -12.63 -1.15 11.77
N SER A 111 -13.44 -1.19 12.84
CA SER A 111 -13.51 -2.33 13.76
C SER A 111 -14.27 -3.55 13.19
N ALA A 112 -15.13 -3.34 12.21
CA ALA A 112 -15.93 -4.39 11.59
C ALA A 112 -15.41 -4.84 10.22
N ILE A 113 -14.38 -4.19 9.69
CA ILE A 113 -13.92 -4.37 8.31
C ILE A 113 -13.67 -5.84 7.95
N ALA A 114 -13.05 -6.62 8.84
CA ALA A 114 -12.77 -8.03 8.59
C ALA A 114 -14.05 -8.86 8.43
N ARG A 115 -15.11 -8.54 9.18
CA ARG A 115 -16.39 -9.23 9.15
C ARG A 115 -17.25 -8.77 7.97
N GLU A 116 -17.29 -7.47 7.73
CA GLU A 116 -18.23 -6.80 6.83
C GLU A 116 -17.68 -6.58 5.42
N MET A 117 -16.39 -6.81 5.20
CA MET A 117 -15.73 -6.67 3.90
C MET A 117 -16.50 -7.38 2.78
N GLN A 118 -16.81 -6.62 1.73
CA GLN A 118 -17.52 -7.08 0.54
C GLN A 118 -16.59 -7.28 -0.66
N SER A 119 -15.42 -6.67 -0.69
CA SER A 119 -14.42 -6.91 -1.73
C SER A 119 -14.05 -8.38 -1.79
N TYR A 120 -14.00 -8.90 -3.01
CA TYR A 120 -13.71 -10.32 -3.23
C TYR A 120 -12.82 -10.55 -4.44
N TYR A 121 -12.26 -11.76 -4.48
CA TYR A 121 -11.71 -12.35 -5.69
C TYR A 121 -12.31 -13.73 -5.93
N GLU A 122 -12.36 -14.14 -7.18
CA GLU A 122 -12.72 -15.48 -7.64
C GLU A 122 -11.58 -16.10 -8.43
N VAL A 123 -11.25 -17.34 -8.15
CA VAL A 123 -10.31 -18.10 -8.96
C VAL A 123 -11.06 -18.61 -10.20
N LEU A 124 -10.71 -18.08 -11.37
CA LEU A 124 -11.32 -18.47 -12.63
C LEU A 124 -10.68 -19.74 -13.20
N ASP A 125 -9.34 -19.80 -13.12
CA ASP A 125 -8.54 -20.94 -13.56
C ASP A 125 -7.18 -20.99 -12.83
N ASP A 126 -6.25 -21.81 -13.27
CA ASP A 126 -4.95 -21.99 -12.64
C ASP A 126 -4.07 -20.72 -12.69
N ASN A 127 -4.33 -19.80 -13.62
CA ASN A 127 -3.50 -18.64 -13.89
C ASN A 127 -4.22 -17.30 -13.66
N THR A 128 -5.54 -17.30 -13.50
CA THR A 128 -6.37 -16.10 -13.53
C THR A 128 -7.28 -16.00 -12.32
N ILE A 129 -7.38 -14.80 -11.76
CA ILE A 129 -8.38 -14.43 -10.77
C ILE A 129 -9.18 -13.23 -11.29
N HIS A 130 -10.47 -13.19 -10.96
CA HIS A 130 -11.29 -12.00 -11.10
C HIS A 130 -11.33 -11.27 -9.76
N VAL A 131 -11.10 -9.95 -9.77
CA VAL A 131 -11.12 -9.11 -8.55
C VAL A 131 -12.21 -8.06 -8.68
N ASN A 132 -13.09 -7.98 -7.69
CA ASN A 132 -14.09 -6.93 -7.55
C ASN A 132 -13.96 -6.28 -6.18
N ALA A 133 -13.59 -5.01 -6.15
CA ALA A 133 -13.34 -4.28 -4.92
C ALA A 133 -13.63 -2.78 -5.07
N VAL A 134 -14.17 -2.18 -4.00
CA VAL A 134 -14.24 -0.73 -3.86
C VAL A 134 -13.59 -0.37 -2.54
N LYS A 135 -12.52 0.43 -2.61
CA LYS A 135 -11.73 0.85 -1.44
C LYS A 135 -11.83 2.34 -1.24
N TYR A 136 -11.96 2.77 0.00
CA TYR A 136 -12.26 4.12 0.40
C TYR A 136 -11.21 4.68 1.37
N TRP A 137 -10.89 5.98 1.25
CA TRP A 137 -9.94 6.67 2.14
C TRP A 137 -8.52 6.10 2.20
N GLN A 138 -8.04 5.43 1.14
CA GLN A 138 -6.66 5.00 1.14
C GLN A 138 -5.73 6.20 1.02
N GLY A 139 -4.78 6.31 1.93
CA GLY A 139 -3.62 7.16 1.73
C GLY A 139 -2.74 6.58 0.62
N ASN A 140 -2.07 7.47 -0.11
CA ASN A 140 -1.22 7.11 -1.25
C ASN A 140 -1.98 6.42 -2.40
N SER A 141 -3.25 6.74 -2.54
CA SER A 141 -4.21 6.05 -3.40
C SER A 141 -4.03 6.28 -4.90
N THR A 142 -3.26 7.31 -5.27
CA THR A 142 -2.92 7.59 -6.68
C THR A 142 -1.59 6.96 -7.10
N SER A 143 -1.08 6.02 -6.31
CA SER A 143 0.17 5.30 -6.55
C SER A 143 0.10 4.37 -7.75
N ASP A 144 1.24 3.79 -8.11
CA ASP A 144 1.38 2.94 -9.29
C ASP A 144 0.77 1.56 -9.10
N PHE A 145 0.56 1.15 -7.84
CA PHE A 145 -0.16 -0.07 -7.47
C PHE A 145 -0.79 0.03 -6.08
N LEU A 146 -1.70 -0.89 -5.79
CA LEU A 146 -2.25 -1.09 -4.44
C LEU A 146 -2.09 -2.56 -4.01
N LEU A 147 -1.85 -2.78 -2.72
CA LEU A 147 -2.20 -4.03 -2.07
C LEU A 147 -3.66 -3.95 -1.63
N VAL A 148 -4.51 -4.78 -2.16
CA VAL A 148 -5.96 -4.74 -1.93
C VAL A 148 -6.38 -5.93 -1.08
N ALA A 149 -6.98 -5.66 0.07
CA ALA A 149 -7.56 -6.70 0.92
C ALA A 149 -8.90 -7.18 0.34
N ALA A 150 -9.04 -8.49 0.15
CA ALA A 150 -10.26 -9.10 -0.37
C ALA A 150 -10.46 -10.52 0.16
N LYS A 151 -11.70 -11.01 0.11
CA LYS A 151 -12.07 -12.38 0.48
C LYS A 151 -12.25 -13.25 -0.77
N GLU A 152 -11.92 -14.52 -0.69
CA GLU A 152 -12.30 -15.44 -1.76
C GLU A 152 -13.82 -15.58 -1.83
N ARG A 153 -14.40 -15.46 -3.02
CA ARG A 153 -15.78 -15.82 -3.32
C ARG A 153 -15.79 -17.17 -4.05
N LYS A 154 -16.43 -18.16 -3.44
CA LYS A 154 -16.59 -19.49 -4.01
C LYS A 154 -18.05 -19.94 -3.91
N ASN A 155 -18.63 -20.34 -5.05
CA ASN A 155 -20.04 -20.72 -5.13
C ASN A 155 -20.98 -19.63 -4.55
N GLY A 156 -20.69 -18.36 -4.82
CA GLY A 156 -21.46 -17.20 -4.35
C GLY A 156 -21.28 -16.85 -2.87
N LYS A 157 -20.42 -17.52 -2.13
CA LYS A 157 -20.17 -17.27 -0.70
C LYS A 157 -18.78 -16.69 -0.47
N LEU A 158 -18.70 -15.65 0.37
CA LEU A 158 -17.45 -15.08 0.81
C LEU A 158 -16.79 -15.91 1.91
N SER A 159 -15.51 -16.13 1.77
CA SER A 159 -14.66 -16.72 2.79
C SER A 159 -14.58 -15.80 4.03
N LYS A 160 -14.16 -16.35 5.17
CA LYS A 160 -13.81 -15.55 6.36
C LYS A 160 -12.37 -15.06 6.34
N ILE A 161 -11.54 -15.64 5.47
CA ILE A 161 -10.12 -15.33 5.34
C ILE A 161 -9.98 -14.13 4.39
N ILE A 162 -9.20 -13.16 4.81
CA ILE A 162 -8.81 -12.03 3.99
C ILE A 162 -7.41 -12.30 3.46
N ASN A 163 -7.23 -12.12 2.17
CA ASN A 163 -5.95 -12.15 1.49
C ASN A 163 -5.62 -10.76 0.92
N LEU A 164 -4.38 -10.55 0.50
CA LEU A 164 -3.97 -9.36 -0.22
C LEU A 164 -3.81 -9.68 -1.70
N ILE A 165 -4.06 -8.69 -2.53
CA ILE A 165 -3.88 -8.81 -3.98
C ILE A 165 -3.02 -7.62 -4.41
N PHE A 166 -1.93 -7.90 -5.11
CA PHE A 166 -1.16 -6.87 -5.79
C PHE A 166 -1.94 -6.41 -7.02
N VAL A 167 -2.35 -5.15 -7.05
CA VAL A 167 -3.16 -4.59 -8.13
C VAL A 167 -2.42 -3.43 -8.78
N PRO A 168 -1.83 -3.61 -9.97
CA PRO A 168 -1.25 -2.53 -10.76
C PRO A 168 -2.29 -1.46 -11.14
N LYS A 169 -1.83 -0.22 -11.29
CA LYS A 169 -2.65 0.96 -11.58
C LYS A 169 -3.58 0.80 -12.79
N GLN A 170 -3.16 0.05 -13.79
CA GLN A 170 -3.96 -0.19 -15.00
C GLN A 170 -5.30 -0.88 -14.75
N TYR A 171 -5.46 -1.55 -13.61
CA TYR A 171 -6.70 -2.21 -13.18
C TYR A 171 -7.53 -1.37 -12.20
N ILE A 172 -7.08 -0.15 -11.89
CA ILE A 172 -7.66 0.70 -10.86
C ILE A 172 -8.34 1.92 -11.48
N SER A 173 -9.62 2.10 -11.24
CA SER A 173 -10.31 3.37 -11.44
C SER A 173 -10.23 4.17 -10.14
N CYS A 174 -9.60 5.35 -10.19
CA CYS A 174 -9.30 6.16 -9.03
C CYS A 174 -10.04 7.50 -9.07
N GLU A 175 -10.85 7.77 -8.05
CA GLU A 175 -11.53 9.05 -7.85
C GLU A 175 -10.99 9.74 -6.58
N THR A 176 -10.33 10.88 -6.75
CA THR A 176 -9.67 11.59 -5.66
C THR A 176 -10.68 12.20 -4.69
N ILE A 177 -10.46 12.01 -3.39
CA ILE A 177 -11.24 12.64 -2.32
C ILE A 177 -10.50 13.90 -1.86
N VAL A 178 -11.23 15.03 -1.80
CA VAL A 178 -10.72 16.27 -1.19
C VAL A 178 -10.87 16.18 0.32
N SER A 179 -9.75 16.24 1.04
CA SER A 179 -9.73 16.25 2.51
C SER A 179 -9.36 17.64 3.03
N GLU A 180 -9.87 18.03 4.20
CA GLU A 180 -9.52 19.31 4.85
C GLU A 180 -8.08 19.30 5.40
N GLY A 181 -7.61 18.15 5.90
CA GLY A 181 -6.24 17.95 6.38
C GLY A 181 -5.48 16.90 5.61
N LEU A 182 -4.16 16.87 5.76
CA LEU A 182 -3.25 15.87 5.15
C LEU A 182 -3.43 15.71 3.62
N LYS A 183 -3.71 16.80 2.94
CA LYS A 183 -4.04 16.81 1.49
C LYS A 183 -2.97 16.13 0.64
N ALA A 184 -1.69 16.25 1.01
CA ALA A 184 -0.58 15.64 0.29
C ALA A 184 -0.49 14.11 0.43
N VAL A 185 -1.31 13.48 1.29
CA VAL A 185 -1.41 12.02 1.40
C VAL A 185 -2.23 11.43 0.24
N ARG A 186 -3.03 12.25 -0.43
CA ARG A 186 -3.85 11.85 -1.60
C ARG A 186 -4.80 10.69 -1.28
N TYR A 187 -5.95 11.04 -0.73
CA TYR A 187 -7.03 10.07 -0.49
C TYR A 187 -7.88 9.89 -1.75
N ALA A 188 -8.37 8.67 -1.97
CA ALA A 188 -9.29 8.39 -3.06
C ALA A 188 -10.26 7.25 -2.75
N VAL A 189 -11.26 7.12 -3.60
CA VAL A 189 -12.01 5.89 -3.85
C VAL A 189 -11.32 5.17 -4.98
N ASN A 190 -10.99 3.91 -4.77
CA ASN A 190 -10.40 3.05 -5.78
C ASN A 190 -11.34 1.89 -6.08
N SER A 191 -11.76 1.77 -7.33
CA SER A 191 -12.64 0.72 -7.81
C SER A 191 -11.87 -0.21 -8.74
N ILE A 192 -12.06 -1.51 -8.55
CA ILE A 192 -11.41 -2.57 -9.29
C ILE A 192 -12.50 -3.57 -9.71
N ASP A 193 -12.56 -3.88 -10.99
CA ASP A 193 -13.44 -4.90 -11.56
C ASP A 193 -12.71 -5.47 -12.78
N ALA A 194 -11.84 -6.47 -12.56
CA ALA A 194 -10.93 -6.93 -13.60
C ALA A 194 -10.42 -8.36 -13.37
N ASP A 195 -10.13 -9.02 -14.47
CA ASP A 195 -9.36 -10.26 -14.50
C ASP A 195 -7.88 -9.93 -14.46
N MET A 196 -7.12 -10.66 -13.64
CA MET A 196 -5.69 -10.44 -13.49
C MET A 196 -4.93 -11.74 -13.17
N PRO A 197 -3.60 -11.75 -13.33
CA PRO A 197 -2.80 -12.92 -13.02
C PRO A 197 -2.96 -13.40 -11.59
N LYS A 198 -3.21 -14.70 -11.40
CA LYS A 198 -3.34 -15.32 -10.07
C LYS A 198 -2.08 -15.19 -9.23
N ARG A 199 -0.89 -15.05 -9.84
CA ARG A 199 0.36 -14.80 -9.11
C ARG A 199 0.36 -13.49 -8.30
N TYR A 200 -0.60 -12.59 -8.56
CA TYR A 200 -0.80 -11.37 -7.77
C TYR A 200 -1.54 -11.60 -6.45
N LEU A 201 -2.10 -12.80 -6.23
CA LEU A 201 -2.72 -13.20 -4.97
C LEU A 201 -1.65 -13.49 -3.91
N ILE A 202 -1.77 -12.84 -2.77
CA ILE A 202 -0.89 -12.99 -1.60
C ILE A 202 -1.73 -13.64 -0.49
N GLU A 203 -1.54 -14.94 -0.28
CA GLU A 203 -2.29 -15.74 0.70
C GLU A 203 -1.70 -15.57 2.10
N LEU A 204 -2.40 -14.85 2.98
CA LEU A 204 -1.95 -14.58 4.35
C LEU A 204 -2.02 -15.83 5.26
N SER A 205 -2.93 -16.77 4.96
CA SER A 205 -3.13 -17.97 5.77
C SER A 205 -2.12 -19.09 5.53
N SER A 206 -1.42 -19.08 4.39
CA SER A 206 -0.44 -20.11 4.04
C SER A 206 0.85 -20.06 4.87
N HIS A 207 1.08 -18.98 5.63
CA HIS A 207 2.29 -18.74 6.41
C HIS A 207 2.05 -18.76 7.93
N GLY A 208 0.87 -19.09 8.38
CA GLY A 208 0.47 -19.13 9.80
C GLY A 208 0.72 -20.47 10.52
N GLY A 209 1.66 -21.28 10.04
CA GLY A 209 1.97 -22.59 10.61
C GLY A 209 3.48 -22.85 10.72
N ASN A 210 4.16 -22.13 11.62
CA ASN A 210 5.42 -22.60 12.24
C ASN A 210 5.59 -21.88 13.56
#